data_ec9346db22abbc8f12f1132c6dbc29ce
#
_entry.id   ec9346db22abbc8f12f1132c6dbc29ce
#
_cell.length_a   1.000
_cell.length_b   1.000
_cell.length_c   1.000
_cell.angle_alpha   90.00
_cell.angle_beta   90.00
_cell.angle_gamma   90.00
#
_symmetry.space_group_name_H-M   'P 1'
#
loop_
_entity.id
_entity.type
_entity.pdbx_description
1 polymer ?
#
loop_
_entity_poly.entity_id
_entity_poly.type
_entity_poly.pdbx_seq_one_letter_code
_entity_poly.pdbx_strand_id
1 'polypeptide(L)'
;MELVLDITKRYTFADYLTWIDDLRRELIDGFIKMMAAPTFVHADVVSEITTQLRIFVKKEKGRCKVVSSPVAVRFYTQGTEDADITTVVQPDICVVCDLSKIDKKKGILGAPDMIVEVFSPSTGKRDLNEKFNLYEKHGVLEYWVVYPEEQSIHAFVLSNGEYGDGTVYSQGTIPISIFPECKLDIEEIFNLGY
;
A
#
# COMPACT_ATOMS: atom_id res chain seq x y z
N MET A 1 -1.27 -27.96 -14.98
CA MET A 1 -2.63 -28.08 -14.36
C MET A 1 -2.95 -26.66 -13.90
N GLU A 2 -4.04 -26.11 -14.40
CA GLU A 2 -4.44 -24.74 -14.04
C GLU A 2 -4.89 -24.74 -12.58
N LEU A 3 -4.40 -23.76 -11.80
CA LEU A 3 -4.77 -23.61 -10.39
C LEU A 3 -6.19 -23.04 -10.32
N VAL A 4 -7.15 -23.87 -9.93
CA VAL A 4 -8.54 -23.45 -9.71
C VAL A 4 -8.76 -23.22 -8.23
N LEU A 5 -8.94 -21.95 -7.84
CA LEU A 5 -9.21 -21.54 -6.46
C LEU A 5 -10.72 -21.31 -6.27
N ASP A 6 -11.24 -21.77 -5.16
CA ASP A 6 -12.63 -21.54 -4.75
C ASP A 6 -12.72 -20.18 -4.03
N ILE A 7 -13.21 -19.15 -4.70
CA ILE A 7 -13.30 -17.78 -4.17
C ILE A 7 -14.27 -17.63 -2.96
N THR A 8 -15.04 -18.67 -2.66
CA THR A 8 -15.96 -18.68 -1.50
C THR A 8 -15.32 -19.22 -0.23
N LYS A 9 -14.15 -19.83 -0.36
CA LYS A 9 -13.38 -20.34 0.79
C LYS A 9 -12.46 -19.30 1.38
N ARG A 10 -12.08 -19.52 2.62
CA ARG A 10 -11.04 -18.76 3.29
C ARG A 10 -9.70 -19.45 3.14
N TYR A 11 -8.68 -18.65 2.94
CA TYR A 11 -7.29 -19.05 2.76
C TYR A 11 -6.39 -18.33 3.75
N THR A 12 -5.24 -18.91 4.00
CA THR A 12 -4.17 -18.35 4.81
C THR A 12 -2.99 -17.91 3.93
N PHE A 13 -2.02 -17.24 4.52
CA PHE A 13 -0.77 -16.94 3.82
C PHE A 13 0.02 -18.20 3.48
N ALA A 14 -0.08 -19.26 4.30
CA ALA A 14 0.50 -20.55 3.96
C ALA A 14 -0.08 -21.11 2.65
N ASP A 15 -1.39 -21.00 2.45
CA ASP A 15 -2.02 -21.38 1.18
C ASP A 15 -1.55 -20.48 0.02
N TYR A 16 -1.51 -19.14 0.26
CA TYR A 16 -1.07 -18.15 -0.73
C TYR A 16 0.33 -18.44 -1.29
N LEU A 17 1.25 -18.89 -0.45
CA LEU A 17 2.62 -19.26 -0.84
C LEU A 17 2.68 -20.50 -1.77
N THR A 18 1.62 -21.28 -1.85
CA THR A 18 1.53 -22.46 -2.74
C THR A 18 1.03 -22.12 -4.14
N TRP A 19 0.50 -20.93 -4.35
CA TRP A 19 -0.08 -20.52 -5.63
C TRP A 19 1.02 -20.12 -6.62
N ILE A 20 1.31 -21.00 -7.56
CA ILE A 20 2.36 -20.83 -8.56
C ILE A 20 1.68 -20.55 -9.89
N ASP A 21 1.25 -19.31 -10.09
CA ASP A 21 0.77 -18.78 -11.36
C ASP A 21 1.09 -17.27 -11.47
N ASP A 22 0.78 -16.67 -12.63
CA ASP A 22 1.10 -15.25 -12.90
C ASP A 22 0.00 -14.29 -12.43
N LEU A 23 -1.03 -14.78 -11.70
CA LEU A 23 -2.13 -13.94 -11.26
C LEU A 23 -1.80 -13.23 -9.95
N ARG A 24 -2.01 -11.92 -9.94
CA ARG A 24 -1.86 -11.11 -8.73
C ARG A 24 -3.14 -11.16 -7.90
N ARG A 25 -2.96 -11.44 -6.62
CA ARG A 25 -4.06 -11.57 -5.68
C ARG A 25 -3.70 -10.96 -4.34
N GLU A 26 -4.71 -10.53 -3.63
CA GLU A 26 -4.65 -10.19 -2.20
C GLU A 26 -5.56 -11.13 -1.43
N LEU A 27 -5.35 -11.21 -0.12
CA LEU A 27 -6.27 -11.86 0.82
C LEU A 27 -6.77 -10.80 1.80
N ILE A 28 -8.07 -10.69 1.97
CA ILE A 28 -8.67 -9.88 3.03
C ILE A 28 -9.60 -10.77 3.84
N ASP A 29 -9.29 -10.93 5.13
CA ASP A 29 -9.97 -11.87 6.03
C ASP A 29 -10.09 -13.30 5.45
N GLY A 30 -9.07 -13.73 4.70
CA GLY A 30 -9.00 -15.04 4.05
C GLY A 30 -9.67 -15.11 2.67
N PHE A 31 -10.38 -14.08 2.23
CA PHE A 31 -11.04 -14.08 0.93
C PHE A 31 -10.12 -13.51 -0.15
N ILE A 32 -10.12 -14.18 -1.31
CA ILE A 32 -9.30 -13.78 -2.45
C ILE A 32 -9.88 -12.51 -3.08
N LYS A 33 -9.01 -11.55 -3.32
CA LYS A 33 -9.25 -10.35 -4.14
C LYS A 33 -8.33 -10.39 -5.35
N MET A 34 -8.92 -10.40 -6.54
CA MET A 34 -8.14 -10.33 -7.78
C MET A 34 -7.68 -8.91 -8.03
N MET A 35 -6.40 -8.76 -8.39
CA MET A 35 -5.83 -7.48 -8.77
C MET A 35 -5.81 -7.33 -10.29
N ALA A 36 -6.18 -6.15 -10.78
CA ALA A 36 -6.02 -5.80 -12.19
C ALA A 36 -4.56 -5.44 -12.51
N ALA A 37 -4.18 -5.54 -13.78
CA ALA A 37 -2.92 -4.98 -14.24
C ALA A 37 -2.98 -3.44 -14.17
N PRO A 38 -1.89 -2.78 -13.69
CA PRO A 38 -1.85 -1.32 -13.64
C PRO A 38 -1.81 -0.71 -15.04
N THR A 39 -2.38 0.49 -15.18
CA THR A 39 -2.21 1.31 -16.39
C THR A 39 -0.84 1.98 -16.40
N PHE A 40 -0.41 2.52 -17.54
CA PHE A 40 0.84 3.29 -17.63
C PHE A 40 0.83 4.49 -16.67
N VAL A 41 -0.26 5.27 -16.67
CA VAL A 41 -0.43 6.44 -15.77
C VAL A 41 -0.30 6.04 -14.30
N HIS A 42 -0.95 4.95 -13.89
CA HIS A 42 -0.82 4.41 -12.55
C HIS A 42 0.65 4.09 -12.21
N ALA A 43 1.34 3.38 -13.09
CA ALA A 43 2.74 2.97 -12.86
C ALA A 43 3.67 4.17 -12.80
N ASP A 44 3.43 5.21 -13.60
CA ASP A 44 4.24 6.43 -13.65
C ASP A 44 4.10 7.24 -12.36
N VAL A 45 2.87 7.46 -11.90
CA VAL A 45 2.59 8.11 -10.60
C VAL A 45 3.22 7.35 -9.43
N VAL A 46 3.13 6.01 -9.42
CA VAL A 46 3.81 5.17 -8.41
C VAL A 46 5.32 5.38 -8.45
N SER A 47 5.91 5.43 -9.65
CA SER A 47 7.34 5.64 -9.84
C SER A 47 7.78 7.00 -9.32
N GLU A 48 7.05 8.06 -9.62
CA GLU A 48 7.39 9.42 -9.20
C GLU A 48 7.32 9.57 -7.68
N ILE A 49 6.21 9.18 -7.06
CA ILE A 49 6.08 9.23 -5.59
C ILE A 49 7.19 8.39 -4.92
N THR A 50 7.44 7.18 -5.42
CA THR A 50 8.51 6.32 -4.90
C THR A 50 9.87 7.00 -5.01
N THR A 51 10.14 7.68 -6.12
CA THR A 51 11.41 8.37 -6.38
C THR A 51 11.62 9.53 -5.41
N GLN A 52 10.65 10.41 -5.25
CA GLN A 52 10.74 11.54 -4.32
C GLN A 52 10.96 11.05 -2.88
N LEU A 53 10.17 10.06 -2.41
CA LEU A 53 10.33 9.47 -1.08
C LEU A 53 11.72 8.84 -0.88
N ARG A 54 12.23 8.10 -1.86
CA ARG A 54 13.54 7.44 -1.77
C ARG A 54 14.70 8.44 -1.79
N ILE A 55 14.59 9.52 -2.55
CA ILE A 55 15.58 10.62 -2.57
C ILE A 55 15.66 11.23 -1.17
N PHE A 56 14.50 11.56 -0.57
CA PHE A 56 14.45 12.12 0.77
C PHE A 56 15.09 11.17 1.79
N VAL A 57 14.63 9.91 1.87
CA VAL A 57 15.13 8.93 2.85
C VAL A 57 16.64 8.71 2.71
N LYS A 58 17.18 8.71 1.47
CA LYS A 58 18.63 8.58 1.24
C LYS A 58 19.40 9.81 1.70
N LYS A 59 18.91 11.01 1.41
CA LYS A 59 19.54 12.27 1.78
C LYS A 59 19.65 12.41 3.30
N GLU A 60 18.59 12.11 4.00
CA GLU A 60 18.55 12.19 5.48
C GLU A 60 19.22 10.99 6.16
N LYS A 61 19.87 10.08 5.42
CA LYS A 61 20.45 8.83 5.94
C LYS A 61 19.46 8.06 6.84
N GLY A 62 18.18 8.18 6.52
CA GLY A 62 17.08 7.55 7.25
C GLY A 62 17.15 6.02 7.21
N ARG A 63 16.67 5.39 8.27
CA ARG A 63 16.63 3.92 8.37
C ARG A 63 15.47 3.32 7.59
N CYS A 64 14.45 4.10 7.25
CA CYS A 64 13.25 3.62 6.59
C CYS A 64 13.54 3.04 5.19
N LYS A 65 12.72 2.13 4.77
CA LYS A 65 12.71 1.58 3.40
C LYS A 65 11.44 2.02 2.70
N VAL A 66 11.60 2.50 1.48
CA VAL A 66 10.49 2.79 0.56
C VAL A 66 10.50 1.71 -0.51
N VAL A 67 9.41 0.97 -0.62
CA VAL A 67 9.25 -0.12 -1.58
C VAL A 67 7.92 0.01 -2.31
N SER A 68 7.92 -0.29 -3.60
CA SER A 68 6.72 -0.36 -4.42
C SER A 68 6.30 -1.80 -4.67
N SER A 69 5.05 -1.99 -5.03
CA SER A 69 4.48 -3.28 -5.46
C SER A 69 5.36 -3.96 -6.55
N PRO A 70 5.42 -5.30 -6.61
CA PRO A 70 4.71 -6.24 -5.74
C PRO A 70 5.50 -6.58 -4.46
N VAL A 71 5.00 -6.18 -3.30
CA VAL A 71 5.53 -6.59 -1.99
C VAL A 71 4.36 -6.97 -1.11
N ALA A 72 4.36 -8.19 -0.58
CA ALA A 72 3.32 -8.63 0.33
C ALA A 72 3.43 -7.92 1.70
N VAL A 73 2.34 -7.33 2.15
CA VAL A 73 2.15 -6.85 3.52
C VAL A 73 1.18 -7.79 4.20
N ARG A 74 1.64 -8.42 5.27
CA ARG A 74 0.90 -9.45 6.01
C ARG A 74 0.41 -8.86 7.33
N PHE A 75 -0.88 -8.67 7.44
CA PHE A 75 -1.50 -8.23 8.69
C PHE A 75 -1.90 -9.44 9.54
N TYR A 76 -1.64 -9.37 10.83
CA TYR A 76 -1.99 -10.41 11.78
C TYR A 76 -2.82 -9.84 12.93
N THR A 77 -3.70 -10.66 13.50
CA THR A 77 -4.55 -10.30 14.63
C THR A 77 -4.35 -11.21 15.84
N GLN A 78 -3.99 -12.46 15.64
CA GLN A 78 -3.85 -13.45 16.71
C GLN A 78 -2.50 -14.16 16.70
N GLY A 79 -2.01 -14.57 15.53
CA GLY A 79 -0.76 -15.30 15.38
C GLY A 79 0.08 -14.72 14.24
N THR A 80 1.37 -15.00 14.25
CA THR A 80 2.33 -14.52 13.23
C THR A 80 2.83 -15.62 12.30
N GLU A 81 2.42 -16.85 12.53
CA GLU A 81 2.74 -17.96 11.64
C GLU A 81 1.97 -17.84 10.32
N ASP A 82 2.53 -18.33 9.24
CA ASP A 82 1.92 -18.21 7.91
C ASP A 82 0.48 -18.81 7.85
N ALA A 83 0.21 -19.84 8.66
CA ALA A 83 -1.10 -20.46 8.76
C ALA A 83 -2.14 -19.62 9.55
N ASP A 84 -1.69 -18.65 10.34
CA ASP A 84 -2.56 -17.77 11.13
C ASP A 84 -2.93 -16.49 10.38
N ILE A 85 -2.15 -16.13 9.35
CA ILE A 85 -2.31 -14.89 8.62
C ILE A 85 -3.35 -15.07 7.51
N THR A 86 -4.44 -14.33 7.61
CA THR A 86 -5.55 -14.35 6.65
C THR A 86 -5.68 -13.06 5.84
N THR A 87 -4.84 -12.06 6.14
CA THR A 87 -4.86 -10.78 5.43
C THR A 87 -3.48 -10.47 4.87
N VAL A 88 -3.41 -10.42 3.55
CA VAL A 88 -2.20 -10.17 2.76
C VAL A 88 -2.55 -9.23 1.62
N VAL A 89 -1.98 -8.04 1.63
CA VAL A 89 -2.20 -7.05 0.57
C VAL A 89 -0.90 -6.70 -0.14
N GLN A 90 -1.00 -6.11 -1.31
CA GLN A 90 0.14 -5.61 -2.10
C GLN A 90 -0.05 -4.12 -2.41
N PRO A 91 0.12 -3.24 -1.42
CA PRO A 91 -0.04 -1.80 -1.65
C PRO A 91 0.90 -1.29 -2.73
N ASP A 92 0.50 -0.25 -3.44
CA ASP A 92 1.32 0.33 -4.50
C ASP A 92 2.65 0.84 -3.98
N ILE A 93 2.66 1.51 -2.81
CA ILE A 93 3.89 1.95 -2.14
C ILE A 93 3.76 1.73 -0.63
N CYS A 94 4.85 1.25 -0.01
CA CYS A 94 4.99 1.15 1.43
C CYS A 94 6.23 1.86 1.93
N VAL A 95 6.13 2.52 3.09
CA VAL A 95 7.28 2.99 3.86
C VAL A 95 7.36 2.21 5.16
N VAL A 96 8.53 1.64 5.45
CA VAL A 96 8.77 0.82 6.64
C VAL A 96 9.99 1.34 7.38
N CYS A 97 9.81 1.82 8.60
CA CYS A 97 10.87 2.38 9.44
C CYS A 97 11.38 1.39 10.51
N ASP A 98 10.52 0.48 10.94
CA ASP A 98 10.92 -0.67 11.74
C ASP A 98 11.36 -1.82 10.83
N LEU A 99 12.66 -1.93 10.61
CA LEU A 99 13.23 -2.93 9.70
C LEU A 99 13.09 -4.39 10.21
N SER A 100 12.73 -4.59 11.48
CA SER A 100 12.46 -5.93 12.01
C SER A 100 11.19 -6.57 11.41
N LYS A 101 10.29 -5.74 10.86
CA LYS A 101 9.11 -6.19 10.12
C LYS A 101 9.42 -6.77 8.74
N ILE A 102 10.65 -6.58 8.22
CA ILE A 102 11.00 -7.00 6.87
C ILE A 102 11.52 -8.43 6.85
N ASP A 103 10.76 -9.32 6.25
CA ASP A 103 11.21 -10.65 5.84
C ASP A 103 11.65 -10.59 4.37
N LYS A 104 12.94 -10.86 4.12
CA LYS A 104 13.52 -10.76 2.76
C LYS A 104 12.90 -11.71 1.73
N LYS A 105 12.22 -12.76 2.17
CA LYS A 105 11.59 -13.76 1.30
C LYS A 105 10.07 -13.62 1.22
N LYS A 106 9.45 -13.11 2.30
CA LYS A 106 8.00 -13.12 2.46
C LYS A 106 7.36 -11.72 2.51
N GLY A 107 8.16 -10.64 2.39
CA GLY A 107 7.68 -9.26 2.43
C GLY A 107 7.64 -8.64 3.82
N ILE A 108 6.59 -7.92 4.17
CA ILE A 108 6.47 -7.16 5.41
C ILE A 108 5.49 -7.87 6.35
N LEU A 109 5.83 -8.00 7.62
CA LEU A 109 4.96 -8.53 8.67
C LEU A 109 4.50 -7.41 9.60
N GLY A 110 3.20 -7.19 9.67
CA GLY A 110 2.58 -6.08 10.39
C GLY A 110 2.45 -4.81 9.55
N ALA A 111 1.93 -3.74 10.17
CA ALA A 111 1.66 -2.48 9.48
C ALA A 111 2.95 -1.75 9.07
N PRO A 112 3.10 -1.34 7.80
CA PRO A 112 4.05 -0.29 7.41
C PRO A 112 3.73 1.02 8.13
N ASP A 113 4.70 1.94 8.16
CA ASP A 113 4.47 3.28 8.73
C ASP A 113 3.60 4.14 7.80
N MET A 114 3.74 3.96 6.48
CA MET A 114 2.93 4.65 5.48
C MET A 114 2.58 3.69 4.34
N ILE A 115 1.37 3.84 3.81
CA ILE A 115 0.89 3.18 2.60
C ILE A 115 0.35 4.22 1.62
N VAL A 116 0.65 4.03 0.33
CA VAL A 116 0.03 4.78 -0.77
C VAL A 116 -0.65 3.80 -1.71
N GLU A 117 -1.90 4.09 -2.05
CA GLU A 117 -2.68 3.39 -3.08
C GLU A 117 -3.03 4.38 -4.19
N VAL A 118 -2.72 4.03 -5.42
CA VAL A 118 -3.06 4.84 -6.59
C VAL A 118 -4.37 4.30 -7.17
N PHE A 119 -5.39 5.14 -7.16
CA PHE A 119 -6.73 4.77 -7.63
C PHE A 119 -6.71 4.39 -9.11
N SER A 120 -7.38 3.30 -9.41
CA SER A 120 -7.70 2.90 -10.77
C SER A 120 -9.22 2.66 -10.87
N PRO A 121 -9.89 3.09 -11.94
CA PRO A 121 -11.33 2.84 -12.14
C PRO A 121 -11.72 1.36 -12.03
N SER A 122 -10.78 0.46 -12.28
CA SER A 122 -10.98 -1.00 -12.18
C SER A 122 -11.02 -1.52 -10.73
N THR A 123 -10.44 -0.79 -9.76
CA THR A 123 -10.42 -1.21 -8.34
C THR A 123 -11.66 -0.73 -7.56
N GLY A 124 -12.31 0.33 -8.00
CA GLY A 124 -13.58 0.82 -7.48
C GLY A 124 -13.54 1.41 -6.06
N LYS A 125 -14.52 2.28 -5.74
CA LYS A 125 -14.64 2.92 -4.42
C LYS A 125 -14.83 1.93 -3.26
N ARG A 126 -15.40 0.75 -3.52
CA ARG A 126 -15.61 -0.26 -2.48
C ARG A 126 -14.29 -0.82 -1.95
N ASP A 127 -13.34 -1.04 -2.86
CA ASP A 127 -12.02 -1.58 -2.52
C ASP A 127 -11.23 -0.58 -1.65
N LEU A 128 -11.30 0.71 -1.99
CA LEU A 128 -10.69 1.76 -1.18
C LEU A 128 -11.25 1.84 0.25
N ASN A 129 -12.57 1.72 0.41
CA ASN A 129 -13.19 1.74 1.73
C ASN A 129 -12.79 0.51 2.57
N GLU A 130 -12.67 -0.67 1.94
CA GLU A 130 -12.22 -1.90 2.60
C GLU A 130 -10.75 -1.73 3.06
N LYS A 131 -9.87 -1.20 2.21
CA LYS A 131 -8.47 -0.92 2.53
C LYS A 131 -8.30 0.21 3.55
N PHE A 132 -9.11 1.27 3.49
CA PHE A 132 -9.12 2.33 4.49
C PHE A 132 -9.34 1.78 5.90
N ASN A 133 -10.43 1.02 6.09
CA ASN A 133 -10.74 0.41 7.37
C ASN A 133 -9.68 -0.63 7.81
N LEU A 134 -9.11 -1.36 6.86
CA LEU A 134 -8.06 -2.33 7.11
C LEU A 134 -6.79 -1.64 7.64
N TYR A 135 -6.33 -0.58 6.98
CA TYR A 135 -5.12 0.12 7.35
C TYR A 135 -5.26 0.88 8.67
N GLU A 136 -6.41 1.52 8.89
CA GLU A 136 -6.76 2.14 10.17
C GLU A 136 -6.73 1.14 11.32
N LYS A 137 -7.46 0.03 11.18
CA LYS A 137 -7.53 -1.06 12.18
C LYS A 137 -6.16 -1.61 12.55
N HIS A 138 -5.25 -1.72 11.60
CA HIS A 138 -3.91 -2.27 11.82
C HIS A 138 -2.86 -1.24 12.20
N GLY A 139 -3.22 0.05 12.27
CA GLY A 139 -2.35 1.09 12.78
C GLY A 139 -1.30 1.57 11.77
N VAL A 140 -1.62 1.60 10.48
CA VAL A 140 -0.82 2.31 9.48
C VAL A 140 -0.89 3.80 9.80
N LEU A 141 0.26 4.45 10.05
CA LEU A 141 0.29 5.82 10.59
C LEU A 141 -0.15 6.87 9.57
N GLU A 142 0.15 6.63 8.31
CA GLU A 142 -0.21 7.55 7.21
C GLU A 142 -0.68 6.75 6.00
N TYR A 143 -1.84 7.11 5.46
CA TYR A 143 -2.44 6.47 4.30
C TYR A 143 -2.83 7.51 3.25
N TRP A 144 -2.37 7.31 2.02
CA TRP A 144 -2.70 8.17 0.88
C TRP A 144 -3.49 7.41 -0.16
N VAL A 145 -4.54 8.05 -0.67
CA VAL A 145 -5.24 7.65 -1.89
C VAL A 145 -4.95 8.69 -2.95
N VAL A 146 -4.30 8.27 -4.02
CA VAL A 146 -3.90 9.13 -5.14
C VAL A 146 -4.87 8.95 -6.28
N TYR A 147 -5.43 10.02 -6.79
CA TYR A 147 -6.37 10.06 -7.91
C TYR A 147 -5.69 10.73 -9.12
N PRO A 148 -5.14 9.95 -10.06
CA PRO A 148 -4.40 10.51 -11.20
C PRO A 148 -5.26 11.38 -12.13
N GLU A 149 -6.52 11.01 -12.36
CA GLU A 149 -7.43 11.76 -13.24
C GLU A 149 -7.82 13.11 -12.65
N GLU A 150 -8.03 13.17 -11.33
CA GLU A 150 -8.34 14.40 -10.59
C GLU A 150 -7.08 15.18 -10.19
N GLN A 151 -5.89 14.65 -10.45
CA GLN A 151 -4.61 15.19 -10.01
C GLN A 151 -4.61 15.58 -8.54
N SER A 152 -5.13 14.69 -7.69
CA SER A 152 -5.31 14.93 -6.27
C SER A 152 -4.85 13.75 -5.41
N ILE A 153 -4.46 14.07 -4.17
CA ILE A 153 -4.05 13.12 -3.15
C ILE A 153 -4.90 13.35 -1.90
N HIS A 154 -5.59 12.31 -1.45
CA HIS A 154 -6.29 12.31 -0.17
C HIS A 154 -5.39 11.65 0.87
N ALA A 155 -4.87 12.44 1.80
CA ALA A 155 -3.96 12.00 2.84
C ALA A 155 -4.68 11.87 4.18
N PHE A 156 -4.53 10.72 4.81
CA PHE A 156 -5.09 10.38 6.10
C PHE A 156 -3.96 10.09 7.08
N VAL A 157 -4.00 10.72 8.25
CA VAL A 157 -3.02 10.52 9.33
C VAL A 157 -3.71 9.94 10.54
N LEU A 158 -3.19 8.83 11.05
CA LEU A 158 -3.75 8.13 12.20
C LEU A 158 -3.54 8.95 13.46
N SER A 159 -4.63 9.31 14.12
CA SER A 159 -4.61 10.02 15.40
C SER A 159 -5.62 9.36 16.35
N ASN A 160 -5.18 8.98 17.54
CA ASN A 160 -6.00 8.27 18.52
C ASN A 160 -6.67 6.99 18.00
N GLY A 161 -6.06 6.34 17.00
CA GLY A 161 -6.55 5.09 16.41
C GLY A 161 -7.51 5.26 15.24
N GLU A 162 -7.75 6.50 14.76
CA GLU A 162 -8.65 6.81 13.66
C GLU A 162 -7.99 7.77 12.65
N TYR A 163 -8.37 7.66 11.36
CA TYR A 163 -7.86 8.54 10.31
C TYR A 163 -8.60 9.87 10.18
N GLY A 164 -9.82 10.00 10.69
CA GLY A 164 -10.64 11.17 10.52
C GLY A 164 -10.99 11.46 9.05
N ASP A 165 -11.33 12.72 8.76
CA ASP A 165 -11.78 13.14 7.43
C ASP A 165 -10.66 13.23 6.39
N GLY A 166 -9.40 13.24 6.83
CA GLY A 166 -8.24 13.42 5.95
C GLY A 166 -8.10 14.83 5.37
N THR A 167 -7.10 15.02 4.53
CA THR A 167 -6.84 16.28 3.82
C THR A 167 -6.64 16.02 2.35
N VAL A 168 -7.24 16.85 1.48
CA VAL A 168 -7.10 16.77 0.02
C VAL A 168 -6.08 17.79 -0.45
N TYR A 169 -5.11 17.31 -1.22
CA TYR A 169 -4.07 18.11 -1.86
C TYR A 169 -4.18 17.98 -3.38
N SER A 170 -4.20 19.09 -4.12
CA SER A 170 -4.29 19.14 -5.59
C SER A 170 -3.31 20.10 -6.23
N GLN A 171 -2.48 20.79 -5.43
CA GLN A 171 -1.45 21.72 -5.90
C GLN A 171 -0.41 21.97 -4.82
N GLY A 172 0.77 22.46 -5.21
CA GLY A 172 1.85 22.79 -4.30
C GLY A 172 2.50 21.55 -3.69
N THR A 173 2.75 21.55 -2.40
CA THR A 173 3.45 20.45 -1.74
C THR A 173 2.59 19.75 -0.69
N ILE A 174 2.71 18.42 -0.63
CA ILE A 174 2.07 17.60 0.40
C ILE A 174 3.10 17.27 1.49
N PRO A 175 2.83 17.63 2.76
CA PRO A 175 3.68 17.23 3.88
C PRO A 175 3.47 15.76 4.21
N ILE A 176 4.52 15.11 4.74
CA ILE A 176 4.47 13.72 5.17
C ILE A 176 4.60 13.67 6.68
N SER A 177 3.60 13.15 7.39
CA SER A 177 3.57 13.19 8.85
C SER A 177 4.66 12.33 9.48
N ILE A 178 4.97 11.18 8.90
CA ILE A 178 6.07 10.31 9.35
C ILE A 178 7.46 10.88 9.04
N PHE A 179 7.56 11.91 8.20
CA PHE A 179 8.78 12.64 7.84
C PHE A 179 8.53 14.15 7.82
N PRO A 180 8.49 14.84 8.97
CA PRO A 180 8.07 16.25 9.04
C PRO A 180 8.85 17.22 8.13
N GLU A 181 10.10 16.89 7.80
CA GLU A 181 10.95 17.68 6.90
C GLU A 181 10.74 17.34 5.42
N CYS A 182 9.96 16.28 5.12
CA CYS A 182 9.68 15.85 3.76
C CYS A 182 8.42 16.51 3.23
N LYS A 183 8.53 17.06 2.02
CA LYS A 183 7.38 17.52 1.26
C LYS A 183 7.54 17.02 -0.15
N LEU A 184 6.49 16.40 -0.69
CA LEU A 184 6.46 16.01 -2.11
C LEU A 184 5.79 17.10 -2.92
N ASP A 185 6.29 17.28 -4.13
CA ASP A 185 5.75 18.23 -5.10
C ASP A 185 4.62 17.56 -5.90
N ILE A 186 3.42 18.14 -5.83
CA ILE A 186 2.22 17.59 -6.46
C ILE A 186 2.28 17.78 -7.98
N GLU A 187 2.76 18.92 -8.43
CA GLU A 187 2.90 19.20 -9.85
C GLU A 187 3.88 18.21 -10.51
N GLU A 188 4.99 17.87 -9.85
CA GLU A 188 5.91 16.84 -10.34
C GLU A 188 5.28 15.45 -10.36
N ILE A 189 4.49 15.09 -9.35
CA ILE A 189 3.80 13.78 -9.29
C ILE A 189 2.86 13.58 -10.48
N PHE A 190 2.16 14.64 -10.90
CA PHE A 190 1.18 14.56 -11.97
C PHE A 190 1.67 15.12 -13.32
N ASN A 191 2.92 15.59 -13.41
CA ASN A 191 3.53 16.02 -14.67
C ASN A 191 4.00 14.81 -15.46
N LEU A 192 3.07 14.17 -16.15
CA LEU A 192 3.34 12.93 -16.87
C LEU A 192 4.06 13.15 -18.23
N GLY A 193 4.28 14.41 -18.64
CA GLY A 193 5.12 14.77 -19.80
C GLY A 193 4.58 14.38 -21.18
N TYR A 194 3.31 13.96 -21.29
CA TYR A 194 2.64 13.59 -22.54
C TYR A 194 1.19 14.11 -22.61
#